data_e6883e311e679f3d85dce1a9278c254f
#
_entry.id   e6883e311e679f3d85dce1a9278c254f
#
_cell.length_a   1.000
_cell.length_b   1.000
_cell.length_c   1.000
_cell.angle_alpha   90.00
_cell.angle_beta   90.00
_cell.angle_gamma   90.00
#
_symmetry.space_group_name_H-M   'P 1'
#
loop_
_entity.id
_entity.type
_entity.pdbx_description
1 polymer ?
#
loop_
_entity_poly.entity_id
_entity_poly.type
_entity_poly.pdbx_seq_one_letter_code
_entity_poly.pdbx_strand_id
1 'polypeptide(L)'
;VDCENDIIKGWKKYWGNKDIPVGFNGVPYYQNKIENTPHVCIKVPTGGGKTFIACSAVKTIFEHFPVNKPKVVVWLVPSDSILPQTLRTLSDVNHPYRQRLDMDFAGRVGVYTKEMLLNGQNFSPDSVREMLTICVLSYSSLRIDSRKKDVRKVYQENGNLFRFAEQFDDESVLLADTPDTALIQILRFLSPVTVVDESHNAGSTLSAEMLNNLNPSFILELTATPRS
;
A
#
# COMPACT_ATOMS: atom_id res chain seq x y z
N VAL A 1 -9.95 -1.62 14.75
CA VAL A 1 -10.27 -2.95 14.25
C VAL A 1 -10.37 -3.94 15.43
N ASP A 2 -11.30 -3.69 16.38
CA ASP A 2 -11.45 -4.49 17.61
C ASP A 2 -12.47 -5.63 17.47
N CYS A 3 -12.58 -6.24 16.31
CA CYS A 3 -13.58 -7.27 16.06
C CYS A 3 -12.96 -8.57 15.53
N GLU A 4 -12.04 -9.18 16.31
CA GLU A 4 -11.59 -10.57 16.11
C GLU A 4 -11.31 -10.95 14.64
N ASN A 5 -10.61 -10.10 13.89
CA ASN A 5 -10.32 -10.22 12.46
C ASN A 5 -11.55 -10.24 11.52
N ASP A 6 -12.77 -9.97 12.02
CA ASP A 6 -13.96 -9.88 11.21
C ASP A 6 -14.24 -8.43 10.77
N ILE A 7 -13.80 -8.11 9.56
CA ILE A 7 -13.92 -6.77 8.96
C ILE A 7 -15.39 -6.34 8.85
N ILE A 8 -16.29 -7.27 8.56
CA ILE A 8 -17.72 -6.98 8.40
C ILE A 8 -18.35 -6.59 9.74
N LYS A 9 -17.99 -7.31 10.81
CA LYS A 9 -18.43 -6.95 12.17
C LYS A 9 -17.85 -5.59 12.58
N GLY A 10 -16.56 -5.34 12.28
CA GLY A 10 -15.92 -4.05 12.52
C GLY A 10 -16.65 -2.89 11.83
N TRP A 11 -17.03 -3.07 10.56
CA TRP A 11 -17.81 -2.09 9.80
C TRP A 11 -19.15 -1.78 10.45
N LYS A 12 -19.92 -2.83 10.78
CA LYS A 12 -21.22 -2.68 11.44
C LYS A 12 -21.11 -2.00 12.80
N LYS A 13 -20.13 -2.37 13.62
CA LYS A 13 -19.88 -1.77 14.93
C LYS A 13 -19.51 -0.29 14.82
N TYR A 14 -18.63 0.05 13.87
CA TYR A 14 -18.20 1.45 13.66
C TYR A 14 -19.39 2.37 13.34
N TRP A 15 -20.26 1.96 12.41
CA TRP A 15 -21.42 2.76 12.02
C TRP A 15 -22.52 2.72 13.06
N GLY A 16 -22.72 1.57 13.72
CA GLY A 16 -23.65 1.44 14.83
C GLY A 16 -23.33 2.37 16.02
N ASN A 17 -22.05 2.54 16.34
CA ASN A 17 -21.60 3.50 17.37
C ASN A 17 -21.85 4.97 16.99
N LYS A 18 -22.21 5.26 15.76
CA LYS A 18 -22.58 6.58 15.24
C LYS A 18 -24.07 6.73 14.99
N ASP A 19 -24.86 5.74 15.40
CA ASP A 19 -26.31 5.68 15.14
C ASP A 19 -26.69 5.71 13.66
N ILE A 20 -25.77 5.23 12.78
CA ILE A 20 -25.97 5.16 11.35
C ILE A 20 -26.20 3.70 10.95
N PRO A 21 -27.37 3.33 10.40
CA PRO A 21 -27.64 1.96 9.99
C PRO A 21 -26.74 1.52 8.82
N VAL A 22 -26.41 0.25 8.78
CA VAL A 22 -25.74 -0.36 7.63
C VAL A 22 -26.78 -1.10 6.80
N GLY A 23 -26.88 -0.77 5.51
CA GLY A 23 -27.87 -1.31 4.57
C GLY A 23 -28.96 -0.31 4.22
N PHE A 24 -30.20 -0.73 4.29
CA PHE A 24 -31.37 0.07 3.88
C PHE A 24 -31.45 1.41 4.66
N ASN A 25 -31.53 2.51 3.94
CA ASN A 25 -31.56 3.89 4.49
C ASN A 25 -30.32 4.31 5.29
N GLY A 26 -29.17 3.65 5.09
CA GLY A 26 -27.92 3.97 5.76
C GLY A 26 -26.71 3.87 4.86
N VAL A 27 -25.55 3.54 5.47
CA VAL A 27 -24.33 3.28 4.71
C VAL A 27 -24.39 1.93 4.03
N PRO A 28 -23.75 1.77 2.85
CA PRO A 28 -23.68 0.50 2.14
C PRO A 28 -23.05 -0.61 2.99
N TYR A 29 -23.39 -1.84 2.71
CA TYR A 29 -22.66 -2.99 3.26
C TYR A 29 -21.19 -2.94 2.85
N TYR A 30 -20.33 -3.40 3.76
CA TYR A 30 -18.91 -3.52 3.45
C TYR A 30 -18.69 -4.45 2.24
N GLN A 31 -17.97 -3.96 1.25
CA GLN A 31 -17.60 -4.74 0.08
C GLN A 31 -16.20 -5.32 0.27
N ASN A 32 -16.12 -6.63 0.52
CA ASN A 32 -14.86 -7.33 0.65
C ASN A 32 -14.25 -7.58 -0.74
N LYS A 33 -13.61 -6.56 -1.33
CA LYS A 33 -13.03 -6.63 -2.68
C LYS A 33 -11.76 -7.48 -2.75
N ILE A 34 -11.01 -7.50 -1.66
CA ILE A 34 -9.81 -8.32 -1.49
C ILE A 34 -10.01 -9.09 -0.19
N GLU A 35 -10.02 -10.39 -0.29
CA GLU A 35 -10.33 -11.27 0.82
C GLU A 35 -9.38 -11.04 1.99
N ASN A 36 -9.92 -11.00 3.20
CA ASN A 36 -9.18 -10.79 4.46
C ASN A 36 -8.37 -9.49 4.56
N THR A 37 -8.57 -8.53 3.64
CA THR A 37 -7.84 -7.25 3.67
C THR A 37 -8.79 -6.10 4.00
N PRO A 38 -8.59 -5.39 5.12
CA PRO A 38 -9.33 -4.17 5.41
C PRO A 38 -9.11 -3.13 4.31
N HIS A 39 -10.21 -2.62 3.76
CA HIS A 39 -10.19 -1.68 2.65
C HIS A 39 -11.04 -0.46 3.01
N VAL A 40 -10.40 0.68 3.21
CA VAL A 40 -11.03 1.94 3.60
C VAL A 40 -10.84 2.97 2.50
N CYS A 41 -11.93 3.56 2.05
CA CYS A 41 -11.92 4.68 1.11
C CYS A 41 -12.27 5.98 1.83
N ILE A 42 -11.37 6.95 1.76
CA ILE A 42 -11.56 8.28 2.33
C ILE A 42 -11.82 9.28 1.19
N LYS A 43 -13.01 9.86 1.23
CA LYS A 43 -13.37 10.95 0.31
C LYS A 43 -12.95 12.29 0.89
N VAL A 44 -12.06 12.99 0.19
CA VAL A 44 -11.61 14.32 0.54
C VAL A 44 -11.59 15.19 -0.71
N PRO A 45 -12.19 16.38 -0.71
CA PRO A 45 -12.14 17.28 -1.86
C PRO A 45 -10.71 17.56 -2.33
N THR A 46 -10.56 17.94 -3.59
CA THR A 46 -9.28 18.41 -4.12
C THR A 46 -8.77 19.58 -3.26
N GLY A 47 -7.49 19.56 -2.90
CA GLY A 47 -6.91 20.54 -1.98
C GLY A 47 -7.19 20.30 -0.49
N GLY A 48 -8.04 19.32 -0.13
CA GLY A 48 -8.42 19.03 1.26
C GLY A 48 -7.39 18.21 2.06
N GLY A 49 -6.15 18.10 1.59
CA GLY A 49 -5.07 17.46 2.37
C GLY A 49 -5.07 15.93 2.35
N LYS A 50 -5.57 15.27 1.29
CA LYS A 50 -5.60 13.80 1.15
C LYS A 50 -4.28 13.13 1.56
N THR A 51 -3.17 13.60 1.00
CA THR A 51 -1.84 13.06 1.26
C THR A 51 -1.43 13.21 2.72
N PHE A 52 -1.76 14.34 3.35
CA PHE A 52 -1.47 14.57 4.78
C PHE A 52 -2.30 13.64 5.67
N ILE A 53 -3.57 13.41 5.32
CA ILE A 53 -4.44 12.45 6.01
C ILE A 53 -3.86 11.05 5.91
N ALA A 54 -3.41 10.64 4.72
CA ALA A 54 -2.77 9.34 4.55
C ALA A 54 -1.50 9.21 5.40
N CYS A 55 -0.59 10.19 5.38
CA CYS A 55 0.60 10.20 6.22
C CYS A 55 0.25 10.07 7.70
N SER A 56 -0.79 10.77 8.16
CA SER A 56 -1.26 10.71 9.54
C SER A 56 -1.90 9.35 9.91
N ALA A 57 -2.52 8.67 8.95
CA ALA A 57 -3.17 7.39 9.17
C ALA A 57 -2.17 6.22 9.28
N VAL A 58 -1.00 6.34 8.64
CA VAL A 58 0.00 5.24 8.56
C VAL A 58 0.37 4.71 9.95
N LYS A 59 0.66 5.59 10.91
CA LYS A 59 0.99 5.18 12.28
C LYS A 59 -0.14 4.41 12.93
N THR A 60 -1.36 4.96 12.90
CA THR A 60 -2.54 4.33 13.49
C THR A 60 -2.83 2.96 12.88
N ILE A 61 -2.62 2.80 11.57
CA ILE A 61 -2.77 1.50 10.91
C ILE A 61 -1.74 0.51 11.46
N PHE A 62 -0.46 0.89 11.56
CA PHE A 62 0.59 0.00 12.06
C PHE A 62 0.46 -0.33 13.55
N GLU A 63 -0.13 0.53 14.38
CA GLU A 63 -0.40 0.26 15.79
C GLU A 63 -1.38 -0.92 16.01
N HIS A 64 -2.14 -1.31 14.97
CA HIS A 64 -3.07 -2.45 15.01
C HIS A 64 -2.47 -3.75 14.46
N PHE A 65 -1.20 -3.74 14.07
CA PHE A 65 -0.48 -4.93 13.64
C PHE A 65 0.53 -5.39 14.71
N PRO A 66 0.99 -6.65 14.65
CA PRO A 66 2.06 -7.12 15.52
C PRO A 66 3.31 -6.22 15.45
N VAL A 67 3.95 -6.00 16.59
CA VAL A 67 5.11 -5.08 16.71
C VAL A 67 6.27 -5.46 15.79
N ASN A 68 6.44 -6.77 15.54
CA ASN A 68 7.49 -7.32 14.68
C ASN A 68 7.17 -7.26 13.19
N LYS A 69 5.96 -6.82 12.80
CA LYS A 69 5.60 -6.66 11.38
C LYS A 69 6.47 -5.56 10.74
N PRO A 70 7.13 -5.85 9.60
CA PRO A 70 7.83 -4.83 8.83
C PRO A 70 6.90 -3.68 8.45
N LYS A 71 7.36 -2.44 8.65
CA LYS A 71 6.56 -1.24 8.37
C LYS A 71 6.77 -0.80 6.93
N VAL A 72 6.13 -1.51 6.01
CA VAL A 72 6.22 -1.24 4.57
C VAL A 72 4.92 -0.65 4.06
N VAL A 73 5.02 0.47 3.37
CA VAL A 73 3.92 1.14 2.68
C VAL A 73 4.20 1.11 1.17
N VAL A 74 3.27 0.62 0.38
CA VAL A 74 3.28 0.80 -1.08
C VAL A 74 2.33 1.95 -1.40
N TRP A 75 2.90 3.07 -1.83
CA TRP A 75 2.15 4.26 -2.22
C TRP A 75 1.95 4.26 -3.74
N LEU A 76 0.71 4.04 -4.15
CA LEU A 76 0.34 3.92 -5.56
C LEU A 76 -0.20 5.25 -6.08
N VAL A 77 0.42 5.77 -7.14
CA VAL A 77 -0.02 6.97 -7.85
C VAL A 77 -0.57 6.62 -9.24
N PRO A 78 -1.53 7.40 -9.77
CA PRO A 78 -2.23 7.04 -11.02
C PRO A 78 -1.35 7.07 -12.26
N SER A 79 -0.28 7.87 -12.27
CA SER A 79 0.58 8.00 -13.44
C SER A 79 2.02 8.34 -13.10
N ASP A 80 2.92 8.07 -14.04
CA ASP A 80 4.34 8.42 -13.93
C ASP A 80 4.57 9.95 -13.90
N SER A 81 3.62 10.75 -14.36
CA SER A 81 3.71 12.22 -14.30
C SER A 81 3.48 12.78 -12.88
N ILE A 82 2.70 12.09 -12.06
CA ILE A 82 2.44 12.49 -10.65
C ILE A 82 3.52 11.97 -9.70
N LEU A 83 4.17 10.86 -10.06
CA LEU A 83 5.15 10.18 -9.23
C LEU A 83 6.29 11.09 -8.72
N PRO A 84 6.93 11.96 -9.54
CA PRO A 84 8.00 12.84 -9.07
C PRO A 84 7.53 13.85 -8.01
N GLN A 85 6.30 14.34 -8.11
CA GLN A 85 5.74 15.26 -7.12
C GLN A 85 5.53 14.54 -5.78
N THR A 86 4.94 13.35 -5.80
CA THR A 86 4.72 12.54 -4.58
C THR A 86 6.04 12.17 -3.92
N LEU A 87 7.03 11.72 -4.71
CA LEU A 87 8.37 11.43 -4.22
C LEU A 87 9.00 12.64 -3.54
N ARG A 88 8.97 13.82 -4.18
CA ARG A 88 9.55 15.04 -3.63
C ARG A 88 8.89 15.40 -2.30
N THR A 89 7.58 15.41 -2.20
CA THR A 89 6.85 15.81 -0.99
C THR A 89 7.03 14.83 0.17
N LEU A 90 7.22 13.54 -0.10
CA LEU A 90 7.48 12.53 0.93
C LEU A 90 8.96 12.43 1.33
N SER A 91 9.88 12.86 0.46
CA SER A 91 11.33 12.82 0.73
C SER A 91 11.89 14.11 1.32
N ASP A 92 11.28 15.26 1.05
CA ASP A 92 11.76 16.56 1.55
C ASP A 92 11.47 16.69 3.05
N VAL A 93 12.53 16.70 3.86
CA VAL A 93 12.47 16.80 5.33
C VAL A 93 11.80 18.08 5.83
N ASN A 94 11.72 19.12 4.99
CA ASN A 94 11.06 20.37 5.32
C ASN A 94 9.57 20.36 4.92
N HIS A 95 9.13 19.35 4.19
CA HIS A 95 7.72 19.25 3.76
C HIS A 95 6.82 18.73 4.90
N PRO A 96 5.63 19.32 5.15
CA PRO A 96 4.73 18.90 6.23
C PRO A 96 4.37 17.40 6.23
N TYR A 97 4.29 16.76 5.05
CA TYR A 97 3.99 15.34 4.93
C TYR A 97 5.14 14.49 5.49
N ARG A 98 6.37 14.82 5.12
CA ARG A 98 7.55 14.15 5.64
C ARG A 98 7.72 14.39 7.13
N GLN A 99 7.56 15.62 7.59
CA GLN A 99 7.65 15.97 9.02
C GLN A 99 6.64 15.18 9.85
N ARG A 100 5.41 14.99 9.34
CA ARG A 100 4.41 14.16 10.02
C ARG A 100 4.89 12.72 10.19
N LEU A 101 5.44 12.12 9.14
CA LEU A 101 5.99 10.76 9.18
C LEU A 101 7.20 10.68 10.11
N ASP A 102 8.11 11.65 10.05
CA ASP A 102 9.29 11.68 10.92
C ASP A 102 8.92 11.80 12.41
N MET A 103 7.90 12.58 12.74
CA MET A 103 7.36 12.65 14.12
C MET A 103 6.80 11.30 14.57
N ASP A 104 6.06 10.61 13.71
CA ASP A 104 5.39 9.35 14.03
C ASP A 104 6.34 8.16 14.11
N PHE A 105 7.46 8.19 13.35
CA PHE A 105 8.42 7.10 13.23
C PHE A 105 9.84 7.47 13.69
N ALA A 106 9.96 8.52 14.52
CA ALA A 106 11.23 8.97 15.12
C ALA A 106 12.34 9.24 14.07
N GLY A 107 11.98 9.82 12.93
CA GLY A 107 12.88 10.12 11.82
C GLY A 107 13.35 8.89 11.03
N ARG A 108 12.92 7.69 11.39
CA ARG A 108 13.28 6.45 10.68
C ARG A 108 12.31 6.20 9.52
N VAL A 109 12.46 6.99 8.46
CA VAL A 109 11.60 6.92 7.27
C VAL A 109 12.47 6.88 6.02
N GLY A 110 12.32 5.82 5.23
CA GLY A 110 12.91 5.69 3.90
C GLY A 110 11.85 5.81 2.82
N VAL A 111 12.10 6.62 1.79
CA VAL A 111 11.23 6.78 0.61
C VAL A 111 11.99 6.30 -0.61
N TYR A 112 11.42 5.37 -1.34
CA TYR A 112 12.10 4.64 -2.41
C TYR A 112 11.36 4.76 -3.74
N THR A 113 12.11 5.02 -4.80
CA THR A 113 11.64 4.87 -6.16
C THR A 113 11.69 3.39 -6.58
N LYS A 114 11.01 3.06 -7.67
CA LYS A 114 11.10 1.73 -8.27
C LYS A 114 12.54 1.33 -8.59
N GLU A 115 13.33 2.26 -9.11
CA GLU A 115 14.72 2.04 -9.48
C GLU A 115 15.59 1.76 -8.24
N MET A 116 15.40 2.49 -7.14
CA MET A 116 16.11 2.25 -5.88
C MET A 116 15.79 0.86 -5.32
N LEU A 117 14.52 0.45 -5.36
CA LEU A 117 14.09 -0.88 -4.94
C LEU A 117 14.71 -1.98 -5.80
N LEU A 118 14.66 -1.83 -7.13
CA LEU A 118 15.25 -2.80 -8.06
C LEU A 118 16.78 -2.91 -7.93
N ASN A 119 17.45 -1.83 -7.55
CA ASN A 119 18.90 -1.83 -7.31
C ASN A 119 19.27 -2.29 -5.90
N GLY A 120 18.31 -2.60 -5.03
CA GLY A 120 18.56 -2.93 -3.62
C GLY A 120 19.20 -1.78 -2.85
N GLN A 121 19.06 -0.55 -3.30
CA GLN A 121 19.72 0.62 -2.72
C GLN A 121 19.08 0.97 -1.37
N ASN A 122 19.80 0.69 -0.27
CA ASN A 122 19.32 0.83 1.11
C ASN A 122 17.98 0.09 1.38
N PHE A 123 17.65 -0.87 0.54
CA PHE A 123 16.47 -1.73 0.65
C PHE A 123 16.92 -3.16 0.90
N SER A 124 16.77 -3.61 2.14
CA SER A 124 17.21 -4.92 2.61
C SER A 124 16.26 -5.45 3.68
N PRO A 125 16.31 -6.75 4.02
CA PRO A 125 15.52 -7.31 5.11
C PRO A 125 15.70 -6.58 6.45
N ASP A 126 16.91 -6.10 6.73
CA ASP A 126 17.22 -5.38 7.96
C ASP A 126 16.59 -3.98 7.95
N SER A 127 16.75 -3.24 6.83
CA SER A 127 16.20 -1.88 6.73
C SER A 127 14.68 -1.83 6.88
N VAL A 128 13.93 -2.79 6.32
CA VAL A 128 12.46 -2.82 6.42
C VAL A 128 11.95 -3.18 7.82
N ARG A 129 12.79 -3.78 8.67
CA ARG A 129 12.48 -4.05 10.09
C ARG A 129 12.72 -2.84 10.97
N GLU A 130 13.71 -2.02 10.63
CA GLU A 130 14.18 -0.92 11.47
C GLU A 130 13.47 0.41 11.22
N MET A 131 12.94 0.61 10.01
CA MET A 131 12.35 1.89 9.60
C MET A 131 11.02 1.72 8.87
N LEU A 132 10.25 2.81 8.79
CA LEU A 132 9.15 2.92 7.86
C LEU A 132 9.70 2.99 6.44
N THR A 133 9.34 2.02 5.61
CA THR A 133 9.75 1.94 4.21
C THR A 133 8.57 2.31 3.31
N ILE A 134 8.67 3.40 2.57
CA ILE A 134 7.64 3.88 1.64
C ILE A 134 8.11 3.65 0.20
N CYS A 135 7.47 2.73 -0.50
CA CYS A 135 7.72 2.39 -1.90
C CYS A 135 6.73 3.17 -2.77
N VAL A 136 7.17 4.20 -3.48
CA VAL A 136 6.29 5.00 -4.35
C VAL A 136 6.33 4.42 -5.76
N LEU A 137 5.17 3.91 -6.22
CA LEU A 137 5.02 3.24 -7.51
C LEU A 137 3.84 3.82 -8.28
N SER A 138 3.93 3.85 -9.61
CA SER A 138 2.76 4.12 -10.44
C SER A 138 1.92 2.86 -10.66
N TYR A 139 0.63 3.01 -10.92
CA TYR A 139 -0.25 1.90 -11.29
C TYR A 139 0.31 1.10 -12.47
N SER A 140 0.93 1.81 -13.43
CA SER A 140 1.54 1.18 -14.60
C SER A 140 2.67 0.21 -14.23
N SER A 141 3.36 0.41 -13.12
CA SER A 141 4.45 -0.46 -12.66
C SER A 141 3.98 -1.86 -12.26
N LEU A 142 2.72 -1.98 -11.81
CA LEU A 142 2.13 -3.25 -11.37
C LEU A 142 1.35 -3.97 -12.48
N ARG A 143 1.19 -3.34 -13.65
CA ARG A 143 0.35 -3.87 -14.71
C ARG A 143 1.03 -5.07 -15.40
N ILE A 144 0.35 -6.20 -15.43
CA ILE A 144 0.72 -7.35 -16.26
C ILE A 144 0.06 -7.15 -17.64
N ASP A 145 0.85 -7.06 -18.70
CA ASP A 145 0.36 -7.05 -20.06
C ASP A 145 0.77 -8.36 -20.74
N SER A 146 -0.13 -9.34 -20.70
CA SER A 146 0.10 -10.66 -21.29
C SER A 146 0.31 -10.67 -22.80
N ARG A 147 -0.01 -9.54 -23.48
CA ARG A 147 0.16 -9.40 -24.94
C ARG A 147 1.53 -8.86 -25.34
N LYS A 148 2.26 -8.27 -24.39
CA LYS A 148 3.62 -7.79 -24.62
C LYS A 148 4.59 -8.74 -23.92
N LYS A 149 5.55 -9.27 -24.69
CA LYS A 149 6.69 -10.04 -24.16
C LYS A 149 7.57 -9.22 -23.19
N ASP A 150 7.22 -7.97 -22.96
CA ASP A 150 7.93 -7.06 -22.06
C ASP A 150 7.35 -7.21 -20.64
N VAL A 151 7.82 -8.24 -19.95
CA VAL A 151 7.51 -8.45 -18.55
C VAL A 151 8.03 -7.24 -17.77
N ARG A 152 7.15 -6.55 -17.05
CA ARG A 152 7.54 -5.39 -16.23
C ARG A 152 8.68 -5.77 -15.29
N LYS A 153 9.67 -4.88 -15.14
CA LYS A 153 10.86 -5.13 -14.30
C LYS A 153 10.54 -5.58 -12.88
N VAL A 154 9.39 -5.19 -12.35
CA VAL A 154 8.94 -5.62 -11.01
C VAL A 154 8.60 -7.10 -10.90
N TYR A 155 8.35 -7.77 -12.04
CA TYR A 155 8.06 -9.22 -12.14
C TYR A 155 9.24 -10.03 -12.66
N GLN A 156 10.36 -9.39 -12.98
CA GLN A 156 11.56 -10.08 -13.48
C GLN A 156 12.45 -10.54 -12.32
N GLU A 157 13.19 -11.60 -12.58
CA GLU A 157 14.26 -12.03 -11.70
C GLU A 157 15.26 -10.89 -11.42
N ASN A 158 15.65 -10.75 -10.16
CA ASN A 158 16.52 -9.67 -9.72
C ASN A 158 17.47 -10.12 -8.60
N GLY A 159 18.71 -10.43 -8.94
CA GLY A 159 19.73 -10.86 -7.99
C GLY A 159 20.03 -9.86 -6.87
N ASN A 160 19.76 -8.56 -7.05
CA ASN A 160 19.95 -7.56 -5.99
C ASN A 160 19.00 -7.78 -4.78
N LEU A 161 17.93 -8.54 -4.97
CA LEU A 161 16.93 -8.81 -3.94
C LEU A 161 17.03 -10.21 -3.32
N PHE A 162 18.08 -10.96 -3.67
CA PHE A 162 18.29 -12.33 -3.22
C PHE A 162 18.20 -12.51 -1.70
N ARG A 163 18.75 -11.56 -0.91
CA ARG A 163 18.68 -11.59 0.56
C ARG A 163 17.25 -11.58 1.12
N PHE A 164 16.28 -11.05 0.41
CA PHE A 164 14.87 -11.16 0.79
C PHE A 164 14.32 -12.55 0.49
N ALA A 165 14.63 -13.10 -0.68
CA ALA A 165 14.16 -14.43 -1.07
C ALA A 165 14.65 -15.53 -0.11
N GLU A 166 15.86 -15.38 0.44
CA GLU A 166 16.37 -16.28 1.49
C GLU A 166 15.55 -16.30 2.79
N GLN A 167 14.67 -15.33 2.99
CA GLN A 167 13.84 -15.20 4.21
C GLN A 167 12.40 -15.65 4.01
N PHE A 168 12.06 -16.17 2.83
CA PHE A 168 10.72 -16.69 2.60
C PHE A 168 10.53 -17.98 3.40
N ASP A 169 9.63 -17.90 4.39
CA ASP A 169 9.28 -18.99 5.30
C ASP A 169 7.95 -19.67 4.92
N ASP A 170 7.17 -19.04 4.05
CA ASP A 170 5.89 -19.55 3.54
C ASP A 170 5.77 -19.33 2.03
N GLU A 171 6.07 -20.37 1.25
CA GLU A 171 5.95 -20.33 -0.20
C GLU A 171 4.51 -20.21 -0.69
N SER A 172 3.52 -20.54 0.14
CA SER A 172 2.09 -20.45 -0.23
C SER A 172 1.64 -18.99 -0.45
N VAL A 173 2.37 -18.04 0.09
CA VAL A 173 2.13 -16.61 -0.09
C VAL A 173 2.59 -16.12 -1.47
N LEU A 174 3.56 -16.80 -2.09
CA LEU A 174 4.20 -16.35 -3.32
C LEU A 174 3.28 -16.47 -4.55
N LEU A 175 3.53 -15.64 -5.56
CA LEU A 175 2.87 -15.76 -6.86
C LEU A 175 3.46 -16.92 -7.64
N ALA A 176 2.62 -17.82 -8.14
CA ALA A 176 3.05 -18.84 -9.08
C ALA A 176 3.67 -18.21 -10.34
N ASP A 177 4.57 -18.91 -10.99
CA ASP A 177 5.22 -18.50 -12.23
C ASP A 177 5.97 -17.14 -12.18
N THR A 178 6.30 -16.66 -10.97
CA THR A 178 7.05 -15.42 -10.76
C THR A 178 8.34 -15.75 -9.99
N PRO A 179 9.51 -15.28 -10.44
CA PRO A 179 10.77 -15.55 -9.73
C PRO A 179 10.75 -15.02 -8.29
N ASP A 180 11.30 -15.76 -7.35
CA ASP A 180 11.32 -15.39 -5.92
C ASP A 180 12.06 -14.09 -5.66
N THR A 181 13.05 -13.76 -6.46
CA THR A 181 13.81 -12.51 -6.37
C THR A 181 13.12 -11.33 -7.07
N ALA A 182 11.95 -11.53 -7.68
CA ALA A 182 11.22 -10.43 -8.29
C ALA A 182 10.72 -9.44 -7.23
N LEU A 183 10.80 -8.14 -7.51
CA LEU A 183 10.38 -7.10 -6.56
C LEU A 183 8.94 -7.29 -6.08
N ILE A 184 8.04 -7.74 -6.97
CA ILE A 184 6.64 -7.99 -6.60
C ILE A 184 6.52 -9.10 -5.55
N GLN A 185 7.34 -10.16 -5.61
CA GLN A 185 7.37 -11.23 -4.62
C GLN A 185 7.82 -10.71 -3.26
N ILE A 186 8.87 -9.86 -3.25
CA ILE A 186 9.36 -9.24 -2.03
C ILE A 186 8.27 -8.37 -1.40
N LEU A 187 7.64 -7.48 -2.19
CA LEU A 187 6.55 -6.64 -1.68
C LEU A 187 5.37 -7.47 -1.17
N ARG A 188 5.00 -8.52 -1.88
CA ARG A 188 3.95 -9.46 -1.51
C ARG A 188 4.25 -10.16 -0.18
N PHE A 189 5.46 -10.68 0.00
CA PHE A 189 5.92 -11.32 1.23
C PHE A 189 5.88 -10.35 2.42
N LEU A 190 6.29 -9.11 2.21
CA LEU A 190 6.26 -8.06 3.25
C LEU A 190 4.83 -7.62 3.62
N SER A 191 3.81 -8.00 2.85
CA SER A 191 2.40 -7.73 3.10
C SER A 191 2.15 -6.25 3.48
N PRO A 192 2.35 -5.32 2.54
CA PRO A 192 2.41 -3.89 2.82
C PRO A 192 1.05 -3.29 3.18
N VAL A 193 1.06 -2.16 3.85
CA VAL A 193 -0.05 -1.21 3.81
C VAL A 193 -0.04 -0.53 2.44
N THR A 194 -1.14 -0.61 1.70
CA THR A 194 -1.22 -0.01 0.37
C THR A 194 -2.05 1.27 0.40
N VAL A 195 -1.42 2.40 0.07
CA VAL A 195 -2.10 3.68 -0.13
C VAL A 195 -2.36 3.85 -1.62
N VAL A 196 -3.63 4.04 -2.00
CA VAL A 196 -4.05 4.25 -3.39
C VAL A 196 -4.49 5.71 -3.54
N ASP A 197 -3.64 6.53 -4.14
CA ASP A 197 -3.94 7.94 -4.36
C ASP A 197 -4.78 8.13 -5.64
N GLU A 198 -5.74 9.08 -5.59
CA GLU A 198 -6.67 9.38 -6.68
C GLU A 198 -7.36 8.11 -7.24
N SER A 199 -7.93 7.30 -6.35
CA SER A 199 -8.50 5.99 -6.68
C SER A 199 -9.63 6.03 -7.74
N HIS A 200 -10.27 7.20 -7.96
CA HIS A 200 -11.24 7.39 -9.03
C HIS A 200 -10.61 7.20 -10.43
N ASN A 201 -9.31 7.48 -10.59
CA ASN A 201 -8.55 7.21 -11.81
C ASN A 201 -8.10 5.74 -11.92
N ALA A 202 -8.21 4.97 -10.86
CA ALA A 202 -7.76 3.58 -10.81
C ALA A 202 -8.68 2.61 -11.58
N GLY A 203 -9.91 3.01 -11.91
CA GLY A 203 -10.96 2.15 -12.47
C GLY A 203 -10.60 1.37 -13.73
N SER A 204 -9.75 1.93 -14.59
CA SER A 204 -9.30 1.30 -15.82
C SER A 204 -7.84 0.83 -15.79
N THR A 205 -7.08 1.26 -14.80
CA THR A 205 -5.61 1.06 -14.76
C THR A 205 -5.11 0.25 -13.59
N LEU A 206 -5.81 0.25 -12.45
CA LEU A 206 -5.48 -0.56 -11.27
C LEU A 206 -6.63 -1.55 -11.00
N SER A 207 -6.38 -2.82 -11.28
CA SER A 207 -7.35 -3.89 -11.04
C SER A 207 -7.25 -4.47 -9.63
N ALA A 208 -8.29 -5.19 -9.19
CA ALA A 208 -8.25 -5.97 -7.95
C ALA A 208 -7.12 -7.01 -7.98
N GLU A 209 -6.84 -7.58 -9.15
CA GLU A 209 -5.75 -8.52 -9.37
C GLU A 209 -4.38 -7.90 -9.06
N MET A 210 -4.13 -6.67 -9.53
CA MET A 210 -2.87 -5.96 -9.27
C MET A 210 -2.67 -5.68 -7.78
N LEU A 211 -3.76 -5.32 -7.07
CA LEU A 211 -3.73 -5.17 -5.61
C LEU A 211 -3.52 -6.52 -4.91
N ASN A 212 -4.19 -7.57 -5.38
CA ASN A 212 -3.99 -8.93 -4.86
C ASN A 212 -2.55 -9.41 -5.01
N ASN A 213 -1.87 -9.05 -6.09
CA ASN A 213 -0.47 -9.40 -6.31
C ASN A 213 0.46 -8.80 -5.24
N LEU A 214 0.09 -7.69 -4.62
CA LEU A 214 0.83 -7.10 -3.48
C LEU A 214 0.54 -7.80 -2.15
N ASN A 215 -0.52 -8.61 -2.04
CA ASN A 215 -0.96 -9.21 -0.78
C ASN A 215 -1.04 -8.17 0.36
N PRO A 216 -1.80 -7.08 0.20
CA PRO A 216 -1.78 -5.98 1.16
C PRO A 216 -2.40 -6.38 2.49
N SER A 217 -1.81 -5.94 3.59
CA SER A 217 -2.39 -6.10 4.93
C SER A 217 -3.48 -5.07 5.24
N PHE A 218 -3.49 -3.96 4.52
CA PHE A 218 -4.49 -2.90 4.62
C PHE A 218 -4.48 -2.07 3.34
N ILE A 219 -5.65 -1.61 2.88
CA ILE A 219 -5.76 -0.70 1.75
C ILE A 219 -6.44 0.59 2.20
N LEU A 220 -5.75 1.72 1.96
CA LEU A 220 -6.27 3.06 2.16
C LEU A 220 -6.43 3.75 0.79
N GLU A 221 -7.66 3.86 0.33
CA GLU A 221 -7.97 4.63 -0.89
C GLU A 221 -8.26 6.10 -0.55
N LEU A 222 -7.69 6.99 -1.35
CA LEU A 222 -7.91 8.42 -1.28
C LEU A 222 -8.56 8.88 -2.58
N THR A 223 -9.68 9.59 -2.49
CA THR A 223 -10.38 10.06 -3.68
C THR A 223 -11.07 11.39 -3.44
N ALA A 224 -11.17 12.21 -4.48
CA ALA A 224 -12.01 13.41 -4.46
C ALA A 224 -13.48 13.06 -4.73
N THR A 225 -13.71 12.05 -5.58
CA THR A 225 -15.03 11.53 -5.92
C THR A 225 -15.05 10.03 -5.72
N PRO A 226 -15.94 9.47 -4.86
CA PRO A 226 -16.04 8.03 -4.75
C PRO A 226 -16.56 7.43 -6.06
N ARG A 227 -16.19 6.18 -6.33
CA ARG A 227 -16.87 5.39 -7.35
C ARG A 227 -18.31 5.16 -6.90
N SER A 228 -19.26 5.43 -7.78
CA SER A 228 -20.64 5.01 -7.65
C SER A 228 -20.74 3.48 -7.77
#